data_fa2248dca2c89640e38da7bcae4d257e
#
_entry.id   fa2248dca2c89640e38da7bcae4d257e
#
_cell.length_a   1.000
_cell.length_b   1.000
_cell.length_c   1.000
_cell.angle_alpha   90.00
_cell.angle_beta   90.00
_cell.angle_gamma   90.00
#
_symmetry.space_group_name_H-M   'P 1'
#
loop_
_entity.id
_entity.type
_entity.pdbx_description
1 polymer ?
#
loop_
_entity_poly.entity_id
_entity_poly.type
_entity_poly.pdbx_seq_one_letter_code
_entity_poly.pdbx_strand_id
1 'polypeptide(L)'
;MTMTKNYTFPFGQPITPVKQMEDGHTKKLFILGVYASAVHVKWYGLDGKLRIRAMAVASEPEIFWRGDNKYVQKVINEINLDPMYGHLEPADREFNGPSGICLDEKYIHPLGLTRDDVWLCDLLPESRKNPSQANALARKYDNFVNIDYNFPPVPQCIADESRMQEIIDELEKSGARRIILLGDEPIKYFLQRFKPEIKKLASIVPYGKEVDFFINDTKYSALCLAHPRQTARLGRSNLRWYECHREWIENMTNSNKNSSK
;
A
#
# COMPACT_ATOMS: atom_id res chain seq x y z
N MET A 1 -19.54 22.31 -5.68
CA MET A 1 -18.15 22.21 -6.20
C MET A 1 -17.22 22.03 -5.01
N THR A 2 -16.82 20.82 -4.70
CA THR A 2 -15.77 20.53 -3.71
C THR A 2 -14.47 20.99 -4.32
N MET A 3 -13.84 22.03 -3.76
CA MET A 3 -12.47 22.41 -4.14
C MET A 3 -11.58 21.19 -3.92
N THR A 4 -11.04 20.62 -4.98
CA THR A 4 -10.00 19.61 -4.90
C THR A 4 -8.81 20.24 -4.19
N LYS A 5 -8.58 19.86 -2.94
CA LYS A 5 -7.39 20.31 -2.20
C LYS A 5 -6.17 19.79 -2.96
N ASN A 6 -5.39 20.69 -3.55
CA ASN A 6 -4.14 20.32 -4.19
C ASN A 6 -3.14 19.88 -3.11
N TYR A 7 -3.01 18.58 -2.93
CA TYR A 7 -2.00 18.01 -2.05
C TYR A 7 -0.66 17.90 -2.77
N THR A 8 0.43 18.21 -2.06
CA THR A 8 1.79 18.15 -2.59
C THR A 8 2.74 17.50 -1.60
N PHE A 9 3.73 16.80 -2.12
CA PHE A 9 4.90 16.34 -1.37
C PHE A 9 5.85 17.50 -1.08
N PRO A 10 6.84 17.32 -0.17
CA PRO A 10 8.01 18.18 -0.10
C PRO A 10 8.62 18.38 -1.49
N PHE A 11 9.13 19.60 -1.74
CA PHE A 11 9.62 20.05 -3.05
C PHE A 11 8.54 20.14 -4.15
N GLY A 12 7.27 20.19 -3.77
CA GLY A 12 6.16 20.63 -4.62
C GLY A 12 5.60 19.60 -5.60
N GLN A 13 6.06 18.34 -5.60
CA GLN A 13 5.46 17.32 -6.47
C GLN A 13 4.01 17.02 -6.07
N PRO A 14 3.06 16.95 -7.03
CA PRO A 14 1.66 16.70 -6.71
C PRO A 14 1.43 15.29 -6.19
N ILE A 15 0.50 15.14 -5.25
CA ILE A 15 0.00 13.84 -4.82
C ILE A 15 -1.12 13.44 -5.77
N THR A 16 -0.92 12.34 -6.47
CA THR A 16 -1.88 11.78 -7.42
C THR A 16 -2.44 10.45 -6.91
N PRO A 17 -3.73 10.15 -7.15
CA PRO A 17 -4.29 8.84 -6.86
C PRO A 17 -3.57 7.75 -7.66
N VAL A 18 -3.24 6.64 -6.99
CA VAL A 18 -2.66 5.45 -7.59
C VAL A 18 -3.75 4.39 -7.69
N LYS A 19 -4.25 4.13 -8.89
CA LYS A 19 -5.32 3.17 -9.15
C LYS A 19 -4.88 2.17 -10.22
N GLN A 20 -5.39 0.94 -10.13
CA GLN A 20 -5.18 -0.05 -11.17
C GLN A 20 -5.91 0.36 -12.44
N MET A 21 -5.22 0.21 -13.57
CA MET A 21 -5.85 0.37 -14.89
C MET A 21 -6.49 -0.93 -15.33
N GLU A 22 -7.65 -0.84 -15.98
CA GLU A 22 -8.31 -1.99 -16.62
C GLU A 22 -7.44 -2.49 -17.79
N ASP A 23 -7.26 -3.81 -17.85
CA ASP A 23 -6.56 -4.47 -18.96
C ASP A 23 -7.48 -5.38 -19.79
N GLY A 24 -8.78 -5.35 -19.52
CA GLY A 24 -9.81 -6.14 -20.22
C GLY A 24 -9.86 -7.61 -19.82
N HIS A 25 -9.08 -8.03 -18.83
CA HIS A 25 -9.04 -9.43 -18.36
C HIS A 25 -9.72 -9.62 -17.02
N THR A 26 -10.55 -10.67 -16.91
CA THR A 26 -11.13 -11.09 -15.64
C THR A 26 -10.03 -11.54 -14.69
N LYS A 27 -10.04 -11.02 -13.47
CA LYS A 27 -9.07 -11.36 -12.43
C LYS A 27 -9.56 -12.53 -11.58
N LYS A 28 -8.60 -13.32 -11.07
CA LYS A 28 -8.87 -14.43 -10.15
C LYS A 28 -8.95 -13.98 -8.70
N LEU A 29 -8.30 -12.86 -8.39
CA LEU A 29 -8.13 -12.36 -7.05
C LEU A 29 -8.20 -10.82 -7.01
N PHE A 30 -8.90 -10.29 -6.01
CA PHE A 30 -8.88 -8.86 -5.66
C PHE A 30 -8.09 -8.68 -4.36
N ILE A 31 -7.19 -7.70 -4.28
CA ILE A 31 -6.43 -7.41 -3.06
C ILE A 31 -6.73 -5.97 -2.64
N LEU A 32 -7.20 -5.81 -1.40
CA LEU A 32 -7.50 -4.50 -0.81
C LEU A 32 -6.47 -4.16 0.27
N GLY A 33 -5.69 -3.12 0.00
CA GLY A 33 -4.75 -2.51 0.93
C GLY A 33 -5.33 -1.32 1.69
N VAL A 34 -4.47 -0.49 2.26
CA VAL A 34 -4.88 0.60 3.15
C VAL A 34 -4.75 1.96 2.47
N TYR A 35 -3.55 2.36 2.11
CA TYR A 35 -3.30 3.60 1.36
C TYR A 35 -2.01 3.51 0.56
N ALA A 36 -1.99 4.23 -0.56
CA ALA A 36 -0.84 4.24 -1.46
C ALA A 36 0.43 4.72 -0.75
N SER A 37 1.53 4.04 -1.00
CA SER A 37 2.85 4.45 -0.55
C SER A 37 3.37 5.61 -1.39
N ALA A 38 4.64 5.96 -1.25
CA ALA A 38 5.29 7.04 -1.96
C ALA A 38 6.69 6.65 -2.42
N VAL A 39 7.18 7.34 -3.43
CA VAL A 39 8.58 7.31 -3.81
C VAL A 39 9.41 8.07 -2.78
N HIS A 40 10.45 7.44 -2.26
CA HIS A 40 11.31 8.00 -1.22
C HIS A 40 12.71 8.29 -1.73
N VAL A 41 13.28 9.39 -1.22
CA VAL A 41 14.65 9.83 -1.50
C VAL A 41 15.42 10.09 -0.22
N LYS A 42 16.74 10.03 -0.28
CA LYS A 42 17.66 10.64 0.69
C LYS A 42 17.81 12.10 0.32
N TRP A 43 17.74 12.98 1.31
CA TRP A 43 18.05 14.39 1.13
C TRP A 43 19.28 14.79 1.90
N TYR A 44 20.26 15.35 1.18
CA TYR A 44 21.51 15.88 1.70
C TYR A 44 21.51 17.41 1.60
N GLY A 45 21.92 18.09 2.67
CA GLY A 45 22.08 19.54 2.67
C GLY A 45 23.35 19.98 1.91
N LEU A 46 23.54 21.31 1.77
CA LEU A 46 24.75 21.90 1.16
C LEU A 46 26.06 21.46 1.79
N ASP A 47 26.04 21.16 3.09
CA ASP A 47 27.19 20.67 3.85
C ASP A 47 27.48 19.16 3.61
N GLY A 48 26.79 18.55 2.67
CA GLY A 48 26.90 17.13 2.33
C GLY A 48 26.33 16.18 3.41
N LYS A 49 25.74 16.72 4.48
CA LYS A 49 25.17 15.88 5.55
C LYS A 49 23.79 15.39 5.20
N LEU A 50 23.53 14.11 5.46
CA LEU A 50 22.21 13.50 5.33
C LEU A 50 21.21 14.17 6.29
N ARG A 51 20.20 14.82 5.71
CA ARG A 51 19.10 15.47 6.46
C ARG A 51 17.96 14.48 6.73
N ILE A 52 17.46 13.84 5.67
CA ILE A 52 16.37 12.85 5.78
C ILE A 52 16.74 11.62 4.96
N ARG A 53 16.68 10.45 5.60
CA ARG A 53 17.06 9.17 4.99
C ARG A 53 15.99 8.63 4.02
N ALA A 54 14.70 8.91 4.28
CA ALA A 54 13.59 8.44 3.47
C ALA A 54 12.48 9.50 3.48
N MET A 55 12.59 10.47 2.60
CA MET A 55 11.61 11.54 2.40
C MET A 55 10.70 11.17 1.24
N ALA A 56 9.40 11.15 1.48
CA ALA A 56 8.40 10.96 0.43
C ALA A 56 8.37 12.21 -0.48
N VAL A 57 8.47 12.01 -1.79
CA VAL A 57 8.58 13.12 -2.76
C VAL A 57 7.65 12.98 -3.97
N ALA A 58 7.12 11.79 -4.26
CA ALA A 58 6.18 11.58 -5.36
C ALA A 58 5.26 10.40 -5.05
N SER A 59 4.11 10.32 -5.74
CA SER A 59 3.27 9.12 -5.75
C SER A 59 3.99 7.96 -6.44
N GLU A 60 3.72 6.71 -6.01
CA GLU A 60 4.19 5.53 -6.72
C GLU A 60 3.56 5.44 -8.12
N PRO A 61 4.23 4.84 -9.11
CA PRO A 61 3.69 4.70 -10.46
C PRO A 61 2.58 3.67 -10.59
N GLU A 62 2.50 2.72 -9.64
CA GLU A 62 1.52 1.63 -9.58
C GLU A 62 1.22 1.24 -8.14
N ILE A 63 0.08 0.62 -7.90
CA ILE A 63 -0.30 0.11 -6.56
C ILE A 63 0.64 -1.03 -6.17
N PHE A 64 1.12 -0.99 -4.92
CA PHE A 64 2.13 -1.94 -4.43
C PHE A 64 3.34 -2.03 -5.36
N TRP A 65 3.86 -0.87 -5.75
CA TRP A 65 5.07 -0.76 -6.55
C TRP A 65 6.25 -1.54 -5.91
N ARG A 66 7.05 -2.21 -6.76
CA ARG A 66 8.16 -3.07 -6.32
C ARG A 66 9.49 -2.34 -6.14
N GLY A 67 9.51 -1.05 -6.43
CA GLY A 67 10.70 -0.23 -6.39
C GLY A 67 11.55 -0.37 -7.66
N ASP A 68 12.00 0.76 -8.19
CA ASP A 68 12.95 0.85 -9.30
C ASP A 68 13.78 2.12 -9.17
N ASN A 69 15.09 1.97 -8.99
CA ASN A 69 15.99 3.11 -8.84
C ASN A 69 16.03 4.00 -10.10
N LYS A 70 15.78 3.47 -11.30
CA LYS A 70 15.70 4.28 -12.52
C LYS A 70 14.49 5.21 -12.47
N TYR A 71 13.36 4.69 -11.98
CA TYR A 71 12.17 5.51 -11.77
C TYR A 71 12.39 6.57 -10.68
N VAL A 72 13.01 6.21 -9.56
CA VAL A 72 13.36 7.18 -8.51
C VAL A 72 14.27 8.28 -9.06
N GLN A 73 15.28 7.92 -9.86
CA GLN A 73 16.16 8.92 -10.48
C GLN A 73 15.42 9.84 -11.46
N LYS A 74 14.45 9.30 -12.22
CA LYS A 74 13.57 10.11 -13.06
C LYS A 74 12.82 11.15 -12.22
N VAL A 75 12.20 10.72 -11.12
CA VAL A 75 11.49 11.61 -10.17
C VAL A 75 12.41 12.68 -9.62
N ILE A 76 13.65 12.34 -9.22
CA ILE A 76 14.65 13.29 -8.73
C ILE A 76 14.94 14.36 -9.79
N ASN A 77 15.13 13.95 -11.04
CA ASN A 77 15.39 14.88 -12.14
C ASN A 77 14.18 15.80 -12.42
N GLU A 78 12.95 15.29 -12.28
CA GLU A 78 11.71 16.07 -12.45
C GLU A 78 11.50 17.09 -11.34
N ILE A 79 11.94 16.79 -10.11
CA ILE A 79 11.91 17.74 -8.97
C ILE A 79 12.78 18.94 -9.27
N ASN A 80 13.90 18.78 -10.00
CA ASN A 80 14.85 19.85 -10.37
C ASN A 80 15.18 20.74 -9.17
N LEU A 81 15.66 20.11 -8.08
CA LEU A 81 15.92 20.78 -6.81
C LEU A 81 16.90 21.93 -6.99
N ASP A 82 16.56 23.12 -6.47
CA ASP A 82 17.51 24.24 -6.41
C ASP A 82 18.75 23.81 -5.62
N PRO A 83 19.97 23.98 -6.20
CA PRO A 83 21.23 23.60 -5.55
C PRO A 83 21.43 24.20 -4.15
N MET A 84 20.78 25.32 -3.85
CA MET A 84 20.83 25.91 -2.50
C MET A 84 20.27 25.00 -1.41
N TYR A 85 19.42 24.03 -1.75
CA TYR A 85 18.90 23.04 -0.80
C TYR A 85 19.70 21.74 -0.76
N GLY A 86 20.81 21.64 -1.50
CA GLY A 86 21.67 20.46 -1.56
C GLY A 86 21.31 19.53 -2.71
N HIS A 87 21.21 18.21 -2.45
CA HIS A 87 20.87 17.23 -3.48
C HIS A 87 20.03 16.05 -2.97
N LEU A 88 19.40 15.35 -3.90
CA LEU A 88 18.61 14.15 -3.65
C LEU A 88 19.30 12.92 -4.23
N GLU A 89 19.18 11.79 -3.53
CA GLU A 89 19.59 10.46 -4.00
C GLU A 89 18.44 9.47 -3.79
N PRO A 90 18.36 8.37 -4.54
CA PRO A 90 17.43 7.30 -4.22
C PRO A 90 17.56 6.82 -2.78
N ALA A 91 16.45 6.67 -2.06
CA ALA A 91 16.47 6.06 -0.74
C ALA A 91 16.88 4.58 -0.84
N ASP A 92 17.34 4.01 0.27
CA ASP A 92 17.69 2.60 0.32
C ASP A 92 16.47 1.73 -0.08
N ARG A 93 16.75 0.57 -0.70
CA ARG A 93 15.73 -0.34 -1.24
C ARG A 93 14.64 -0.72 -0.21
N GLU A 94 14.96 -0.69 1.07
CA GLU A 94 14.00 -0.96 2.15
C GLU A 94 12.89 0.10 2.28
N PHE A 95 13.02 1.26 1.62
CA PHE A 95 12.04 2.34 1.63
C PHE A 95 11.27 2.47 0.32
N ASN A 96 11.77 1.88 -0.77
CA ASN A 96 11.11 1.90 -2.08
C ASN A 96 10.71 0.48 -2.48
N GLY A 97 9.42 0.19 -2.47
CA GLY A 97 8.85 -1.06 -2.97
C GLY A 97 8.85 -2.30 -2.08
N PRO A 98 9.26 -2.29 -0.79
CA PRO A 98 9.33 -3.52 0.01
C PRO A 98 7.98 -4.20 0.21
N SER A 99 6.88 -3.42 0.26
CA SER A 99 5.53 -3.97 0.37
C SER A 99 5.08 -4.66 -0.91
N GLY A 100 5.43 -4.10 -2.07
CA GLY A 100 5.12 -4.70 -3.38
C GLY A 100 5.86 -6.02 -3.60
N ILE A 101 7.16 -6.07 -3.29
CA ILE A 101 7.96 -7.30 -3.35
C ILE A 101 7.38 -8.35 -2.40
N CYS A 102 7.10 -7.95 -1.14
CA CYS A 102 6.52 -8.85 -0.15
C CYS A 102 5.15 -9.38 -0.58
N LEU A 103 4.31 -8.54 -1.22
CA LEU A 103 3.01 -8.94 -1.73
C LEU A 103 3.15 -10.04 -2.79
N ASP A 104 4.06 -9.86 -3.74
CA ASP A 104 4.30 -10.87 -4.77
C ASP A 104 4.79 -12.20 -4.16
N GLU A 105 5.85 -12.14 -3.35
CA GLU A 105 6.53 -13.34 -2.85
C GLU A 105 5.72 -14.10 -1.79
N LYS A 106 4.96 -13.38 -0.95
CA LYS A 106 4.34 -13.97 0.24
C LYS A 106 2.81 -14.07 0.19
N TYR A 107 2.16 -13.45 -0.79
CA TYR A 107 0.69 -13.47 -0.89
C TYR A 107 0.22 -14.01 -2.23
N ILE A 108 0.79 -13.53 -3.35
CA ILE A 108 0.36 -13.91 -4.69
C ILE A 108 0.95 -15.25 -5.10
N HIS A 109 2.28 -15.39 -5.06
CA HIS A 109 2.96 -16.62 -5.48
C HIS A 109 2.56 -17.87 -4.67
N PRO A 110 2.34 -17.83 -3.33
CA PRO A 110 1.86 -18.99 -2.58
C PRO A 110 0.50 -19.50 -3.03
N LEU A 111 -0.30 -18.65 -3.67
CA LEU A 111 -1.60 -19.03 -4.26
C LEU A 111 -1.48 -19.57 -5.69
N GLY A 112 -0.26 -19.66 -6.24
CA GLY A 112 -0.01 -20.07 -7.62
C GLY A 112 -0.44 -19.01 -8.65
N LEU A 113 -0.50 -17.73 -8.25
CA LEU A 113 -0.94 -16.62 -9.08
C LEU A 113 0.23 -15.70 -9.43
N THR A 114 0.01 -14.85 -10.44
CA THR A 114 0.88 -13.75 -10.84
C THR A 114 0.14 -12.42 -10.68
N ARG A 115 0.82 -11.29 -10.87
CA ARG A 115 0.15 -9.96 -10.85
C ARG A 115 -0.92 -9.82 -11.93
N ASP A 116 -0.78 -10.49 -13.05
CA ASP A 116 -1.77 -10.45 -14.14
C ASP A 116 -3.12 -11.08 -13.72
N ASP A 117 -3.08 -12.01 -12.77
CA ASP A 117 -4.26 -12.67 -12.21
C ASP A 117 -4.98 -11.81 -11.14
N VAL A 118 -4.40 -10.66 -10.75
CA VAL A 118 -4.82 -9.92 -9.55
C VAL A 118 -5.27 -8.51 -9.90
N TRP A 119 -6.33 -8.04 -9.25
CA TRP A 119 -6.70 -6.63 -9.17
C TRP A 119 -6.21 -6.06 -7.84
N LEU A 120 -5.43 -4.98 -7.89
CA LEU A 120 -4.90 -4.29 -6.72
C LEU A 120 -5.70 -3.01 -6.45
N CYS A 121 -6.09 -2.81 -5.21
CA CYS A 121 -6.84 -1.64 -4.75
C CYS A 121 -6.38 -1.21 -3.35
N ASP A 122 -6.51 0.06 -3.02
CA ASP A 122 -6.33 0.61 -1.68
C ASP A 122 -7.60 1.32 -1.21
N LEU A 123 -7.88 1.27 0.10
CA LEU A 123 -8.97 2.06 0.70
C LEU A 123 -8.81 3.55 0.38
N LEU A 124 -7.57 4.04 0.41
CA LEU A 124 -7.24 5.42 0.07
C LEU A 124 -6.15 5.42 -1.02
N PRO A 125 -6.48 5.80 -2.26
CA PRO A 125 -5.56 5.67 -3.39
C PRO A 125 -4.41 6.69 -3.37
N GLU A 126 -4.37 7.62 -2.43
CA GLU A 126 -3.36 8.67 -2.34
C GLU A 126 -2.44 8.46 -1.15
N SER A 127 -1.18 8.85 -1.31
CA SER A 127 -0.19 8.81 -0.24
C SER A 127 -0.54 9.71 0.94
N ARG A 128 -0.19 9.30 2.15
CA ARG A 128 -0.42 10.04 3.40
C ARG A 128 0.82 10.08 4.27
N LYS A 129 1.00 11.20 4.96
CA LYS A 129 2.10 11.45 5.86
C LYS A 129 1.89 10.68 7.18
N ASN A 130 2.75 9.70 7.45
CA ASN A 130 2.75 9.00 8.73
C ASN A 130 3.46 9.83 9.83
N PRO A 131 3.31 9.49 11.13
CA PRO A 131 3.92 10.25 12.23
C PRO A 131 5.44 10.39 12.15
N SER A 132 6.16 9.36 11.68
CA SER A 132 7.61 9.42 11.51
C SER A 132 8.03 10.41 10.44
N GLN A 133 7.34 10.43 9.31
CA GLN A 133 7.54 11.42 8.24
C GLN A 133 7.20 12.82 8.71
N ALA A 134 6.08 13.00 9.43
CA ALA A 134 5.69 14.30 9.98
C ALA A 134 6.79 14.86 10.88
N ASN A 135 7.32 14.05 11.80
CA ASN A 135 8.38 14.45 12.70
C ASN A 135 9.71 14.75 11.95
N ALA A 136 10.06 13.95 10.94
CA ALA A 136 11.27 14.20 10.14
C ALA A 136 11.17 15.52 9.35
N LEU A 137 10.02 15.79 8.74
CA LEU A 137 9.78 17.03 7.98
C LEU A 137 9.81 18.25 8.91
N ALA A 138 9.08 18.25 10.02
CA ALA A 138 9.05 19.35 10.98
C ALA A 138 10.45 19.70 11.55
N ARG A 139 11.29 18.68 11.78
CA ARG A 139 12.63 18.90 12.36
C ARG A 139 13.70 19.26 11.34
N LYS A 140 13.55 18.81 10.09
CA LYS A 140 14.63 18.84 9.11
C LYS A 140 14.28 19.65 7.86
N TYR A 141 13.08 19.51 7.33
CA TYR A 141 12.66 20.21 6.11
C TYR A 141 12.22 21.64 6.44
N ASP A 142 11.26 21.83 7.33
CA ASP A 142 10.62 23.11 7.63
C ASP A 142 11.62 24.17 8.17
N ASN A 143 12.76 23.72 8.72
CA ASN A 143 13.81 24.62 9.21
C ASN A 143 14.83 25.05 8.16
N PHE A 144 14.87 24.41 6.98
CA PHE A 144 15.94 24.62 6.00
C PHE A 144 15.41 24.91 4.58
N VAL A 145 14.14 24.63 4.32
CA VAL A 145 13.53 24.78 3.00
C VAL A 145 12.35 25.74 3.09
N ASN A 146 12.39 26.77 2.26
CA ASN A 146 11.31 27.76 2.18
C ASN A 146 10.39 27.47 0.97
N ILE A 147 10.02 26.21 0.81
CA ILE A 147 9.07 25.76 -0.21
C ILE A 147 7.90 25.11 0.52
N ASP A 148 6.72 25.72 0.34
CA ASP A 148 5.50 25.20 0.92
C ASP A 148 5.12 23.83 0.32
N TYR A 149 4.55 23.00 1.16
CA TYR A 149 3.99 21.71 0.77
C TYR A 149 2.70 21.43 1.55
N ASN A 150 1.83 20.62 0.96
CA ASN A 150 0.57 20.20 1.59
C ASN A 150 0.46 18.67 1.60
N PHE A 151 1.33 18.01 2.38
CA PHE A 151 1.32 16.55 2.53
C PHE A 151 0.41 16.17 3.71
N PRO A 152 -0.82 15.67 3.44
CA PRO A 152 -1.80 15.45 4.49
C PRO A 152 -1.47 14.24 5.35
N PRO A 153 -1.85 14.24 6.65
CA PRO A 153 -1.78 13.05 7.49
C PRO A 153 -2.83 12.02 7.06
N VAL A 154 -2.69 10.79 7.57
CA VAL A 154 -3.75 9.77 7.44
C VAL A 154 -5.03 10.30 8.09
N PRO A 155 -6.16 10.36 7.37
CA PRO A 155 -7.42 10.86 7.91
C PRO A 155 -8.01 9.89 8.95
N GLN A 156 -8.86 10.38 9.84
CA GLN A 156 -9.58 9.54 10.81
C GLN A 156 -10.53 8.55 10.11
N CYS A 157 -11.20 8.99 9.04
CA CYS A 157 -11.97 8.14 8.14
C CYS A 157 -11.15 7.93 6.87
N ILE A 158 -10.63 6.70 6.68
CA ILE A 158 -9.76 6.37 5.54
C ILE A 158 -10.57 6.19 4.25
N ALA A 159 -11.79 5.66 4.36
CA ALA A 159 -12.71 5.49 3.24
C ALA A 159 -14.13 5.84 3.68
N ASP A 160 -14.73 6.82 3.03
CA ASP A 160 -16.14 7.18 3.18
C ASP A 160 -17.05 6.32 2.29
N GLU A 161 -18.36 6.56 2.33
CA GLU A 161 -19.34 5.81 1.55
C GLU A 161 -19.08 5.88 0.05
N SER A 162 -18.67 7.04 -0.46
CA SER A 162 -18.37 7.21 -1.90
C SER A 162 -17.19 6.34 -2.30
N ARG A 163 -16.11 6.35 -1.49
CA ARG A 163 -14.94 5.50 -1.77
C ARG A 163 -15.26 4.02 -1.63
N MET A 164 -16.11 3.64 -0.68
CA MET A 164 -16.55 2.26 -0.53
C MET A 164 -17.34 1.79 -1.75
N GLN A 165 -18.21 2.62 -2.31
CA GLN A 165 -18.92 2.29 -3.55
C GLN A 165 -17.96 2.12 -4.72
N GLU A 166 -16.97 3.03 -4.89
CA GLU A 166 -15.93 2.88 -5.91
C GLU A 166 -15.18 1.54 -5.78
N ILE A 167 -14.85 1.10 -4.55
CA ILE A 167 -14.15 -0.18 -4.31
C ILE A 167 -15.04 -1.36 -4.71
N ILE A 168 -16.36 -1.31 -4.43
CA ILE A 168 -17.31 -2.32 -4.86
C ILE A 168 -17.38 -2.37 -6.39
N ASP A 169 -17.45 -1.21 -7.04
CA ASP A 169 -17.47 -1.12 -8.50
C ASP A 169 -16.18 -1.68 -9.13
N GLU A 170 -15.00 -1.35 -8.52
CA GLU A 170 -13.71 -1.92 -8.93
C GLU A 170 -13.66 -3.46 -8.76
N LEU A 171 -14.23 -3.99 -7.66
CA LEU A 171 -14.35 -5.42 -7.41
C LEU A 171 -15.23 -6.11 -8.47
N GLU A 172 -16.39 -5.55 -8.77
CA GLU A 172 -17.32 -6.07 -9.79
C GLU A 172 -16.67 -6.06 -11.17
N LYS A 173 -16.01 -4.97 -11.55
CA LYS A 173 -15.25 -4.84 -12.81
C LYS A 173 -14.11 -5.84 -12.93
N SER A 174 -13.43 -6.14 -11.83
CA SER A 174 -12.34 -7.12 -11.82
C SER A 174 -12.82 -8.53 -12.16
N GLY A 175 -14.08 -8.84 -11.93
CA GLY A 175 -14.67 -10.18 -12.05
C GLY A 175 -14.24 -11.16 -10.96
N ALA A 176 -13.34 -10.77 -10.06
CA ALA A 176 -12.86 -11.61 -8.97
C ALA A 176 -13.98 -11.95 -7.97
N ARG A 177 -13.98 -13.16 -7.46
CA ARG A 177 -14.88 -13.63 -6.40
C ARG A 177 -14.15 -13.91 -5.09
N ARG A 178 -12.85 -13.91 -5.12
CA ARG A 178 -11.97 -14.08 -3.97
C ARG A 178 -11.23 -12.78 -3.69
N ILE A 179 -11.19 -12.36 -2.41
CA ILE A 179 -10.64 -11.07 -2.00
C ILE A 179 -9.63 -11.31 -0.89
N ILE A 180 -8.44 -10.70 -0.98
CA ILE A 180 -7.53 -10.58 0.15
C ILE A 180 -7.71 -9.20 0.79
N LEU A 181 -7.90 -9.18 2.11
CA LEU A 181 -7.96 -7.98 2.93
C LEU A 181 -6.67 -7.87 3.77
N LEU A 182 -5.88 -6.82 3.54
CA LEU A 182 -4.55 -6.66 4.13
C LEU A 182 -4.58 -5.85 5.43
N GLY A 183 -4.78 -6.55 6.55
CA GLY A 183 -4.79 -5.96 7.89
C GLY A 183 -6.17 -5.54 8.39
N ASP A 184 -6.18 -4.82 9.50
CA ASP A 184 -7.42 -4.49 10.23
C ASP A 184 -8.25 -3.39 9.53
N GLU A 185 -7.63 -2.45 8.82
CA GLU A 185 -8.37 -1.35 8.18
C GLU A 185 -9.29 -1.83 7.05
N PRO A 186 -8.85 -2.68 6.08
CA PRO A 186 -9.77 -3.26 5.11
C PRO A 186 -10.88 -4.12 5.74
N ILE A 187 -10.61 -4.81 6.83
CA ILE A 187 -11.66 -5.54 7.57
C ILE A 187 -12.69 -4.56 8.12
N LYS A 188 -12.24 -3.49 8.79
CA LYS A 188 -13.09 -2.47 9.41
C LYS A 188 -13.94 -1.70 8.40
N TYR A 189 -13.34 -1.23 7.32
CA TYR A 189 -14.05 -0.37 6.36
C TYR A 189 -14.83 -1.16 5.32
N PHE A 190 -14.34 -2.32 4.88
CA PHE A 190 -14.99 -3.12 3.85
C PHE A 190 -15.78 -4.31 4.41
N LEU A 191 -15.11 -5.28 5.07
CA LEU A 191 -15.75 -6.54 5.45
C LEU A 191 -16.86 -6.37 6.50
N GLN A 192 -16.69 -5.46 7.46
CA GLN A 192 -17.70 -5.23 8.51
C GLN A 192 -19.06 -4.75 7.98
N ARG A 193 -19.13 -4.22 6.78
CA ARG A 193 -20.40 -3.85 6.13
C ARG A 193 -21.27 -5.07 5.85
N PHE A 194 -20.65 -6.21 5.61
CA PHE A 194 -21.30 -7.47 5.24
C PHE A 194 -21.21 -8.52 6.36
N LYS A 195 -20.23 -8.40 7.24
CA LYS A 195 -19.94 -9.29 8.36
C LYS A 195 -19.61 -8.47 9.63
N PRO A 196 -20.62 -7.86 10.28
CA PRO A 196 -20.41 -6.93 11.41
C PRO A 196 -19.73 -7.57 12.63
N GLU A 197 -19.82 -8.90 12.77
CA GLU A 197 -19.20 -9.66 13.84
C GLU A 197 -17.67 -9.73 13.74
N ILE A 198 -17.10 -9.56 12.52
CA ILE A 198 -15.66 -9.63 12.29
C ILE A 198 -15.07 -8.21 12.40
N LYS A 199 -14.42 -7.92 13.52
CA LYS A 199 -13.93 -6.56 13.83
C LYS A 199 -12.47 -6.33 13.50
N LYS A 200 -11.65 -7.40 13.46
CA LYS A 200 -10.20 -7.32 13.25
C LYS A 200 -9.65 -8.68 12.84
N LEU A 201 -8.44 -8.69 12.31
CA LEU A 201 -7.74 -9.89 11.87
C LEU A 201 -7.65 -10.96 12.98
N ALA A 202 -7.41 -10.54 14.22
CA ALA A 202 -7.33 -11.45 15.39
C ALA A 202 -8.65 -12.18 15.72
N SER A 203 -9.78 -11.74 15.16
CA SER A 203 -11.08 -12.41 15.31
C SER A 203 -11.26 -13.62 14.39
N ILE A 204 -10.36 -13.79 13.41
CA ILE A 204 -10.42 -14.88 12.42
C ILE A 204 -9.47 -15.99 12.85
N VAL A 205 -10.05 -17.12 13.22
CA VAL A 205 -9.33 -18.30 13.69
C VAL A 205 -9.80 -19.54 12.92
N PRO A 206 -8.89 -20.33 12.37
CA PRO A 206 -7.45 -20.10 12.26
C PRO A 206 -7.10 -18.95 11.31
N TYR A 207 -5.88 -18.40 11.44
CA TYR A 207 -5.36 -17.41 10.50
C TYR A 207 -5.38 -17.93 9.07
N GLY A 208 -5.81 -17.09 8.13
CA GLY A 208 -5.95 -17.50 6.73
C GLY A 208 -7.21 -18.31 6.43
N LYS A 209 -8.16 -18.40 7.38
CA LYS A 209 -9.49 -18.96 7.11
C LYS A 209 -10.28 -18.00 6.22
N GLU A 210 -10.88 -18.55 5.16
CA GLU A 210 -11.77 -17.78 4.30
C GLU A 210 -13.11 -17.52 4.98
N VAL A 211 -13.68 -16.35 4.69
CA VAL A 211 -14.97 -15.88 5.21
C VAL A 211 -15.88 -15.57 4.03
N ASP A 212 -16.96 -16.32 3.89
CA ASP A 212 -17.96 -16.05 2.86
C ASP A 212 -18.84 -14.86 3.23
N PHE A 213 -19.12 -14.01 2.25
CA PHE A 213 -20.03 -12.89 2.38
C PHE A 213 -20.74 -12.61 1.05
N PHE A 214 -21.76 -11.75 1.07
CA PHE A 214 -22.56 -11.42 -0.11
C PHE A 214 -22.56 -9.90 -0.33
N ILE A 215 -22.43 -9.50 -1.60
CA ILE A 215 -22.74 -8.15 -2.06
C ILE A 215 -23.85 -8.31 -3.07
N ASN A 216 -25.00 -7.73 -2.78
CA ASN A 216 -26.23 -8.03 -3.49
C ASN A 216 -26.34 -9.54 -3.66
N ASP A 217 -26.93 -10.25 -4.32
CA ASP A 217 -27.03 -11.71 -4.35
C ASP A 217 -25.76 -12.47 -4.80
N THR A 218 -24.63 -11.77 -4.95
CA THR A 218 -23.36 -12.35 -5.40
C THR A 218 -22.51 -12.80 -4.22
N LYS A 219 -22.13 -14.07 -4.22
CA LYS A 219 -21.22 -14.63 -3.20
C LYS A 219 -19.76 -14.29 -3.48
N TYR A 220 -19.08 -13.86 -2.44
CA TYR A 220 -17.63 -13.60 -2.39
C TYR A 220 -16.99 -14.36 -1.21
N SER A 221 -15.68 -14.58 -1.31
CA SER A 221 -14.87 -15.14 -0.22
C SER A 221 -13.75 -14.17 0.15
N ALA A 222 -13.65 -13.78 1.42
CA ALA A 222 -12.60 -12.92 1.95
C ALA A 222 -11.54 -13.74 2.68
N LEU A 223 -10.29 -13.58 2.28
CA LEU A 223 -9.10 -14.09 2.95
C LEU A 223 -8.42 -12.91 3.67
N CYS A 224 -8.59 -12.82 4.98
CA CYS A 224 -8.00 -11.75 5.77
C CYS A 224 -6.59 -12.13 6.21
N LEU A 225 -5.60 -11.35 5.79
CA LEU A 225 -4.19 -11.58 6.07
C LEU A 225 -3.54 -10.35 6.69
N ALA A 226 -2.43 -10.54 7.40
CA ALA A 226 -1.66 -9.43 7.93
C ALA A 226 -1.11 -8.55 6.79
N HIS A 227 -0.99 -7.25 7.02
CA HIS A 227 -0.47 -6.33 6.02
C HIS A 227 1.01 -6.65 5.70
N PRO A 228 1.49 -6.51 4.44
CA PRO A 228 2.89 -6.76 4.05
C PRO A 228 3.92 -6.09 4.96
N ARG A 229 3.64 -4.89 5.48
CA ARG A 229 4.49 -4.21 6.45
C ARG A 229 4.70 -5.01 7.75
N GLN A 230 3.74 -5.85 8.15
CA GLN A 230 3.81 -6.68 9.36
C GLN A 230 4.53 -8.02 9.11
N THR A 231 4.57 -8.47 7.88
CA THR A 231 5.15 -9.76 7.46
C THR A 231 6.50 -9.62 6.73
N ALA A 232 6.83 -8.43 6.24
CA ALA A 232 8.14 -8.10 5.68
C ALA A 232 9.18 -7.88 6.80
N ARG A 233 10.46 -7.79 6.41
CA ARG A 233 11.59 -7.57 7.34
C ARG A 233 11.42 -6.34 8.24
N LEU A 234 10.79 -5.27 7.73
CA LEU A 234 10.49 -4.04 8.49
C LEU A 234 9.39 -4.23 9.54
N GLY A 235 8.56 -5.27 9.43
CA GLY A 235 7.47 -5.59 10.33
C GLY A 235 7.83 -6.52 11.48
N ARG A 236 9.11 -6.80 11.73
CA ARG A 236 9.57 -7.68 12.83
C ARG A 236 9.12 -7.26 14.24
N SER A 237 8.62 -6.05 14.39
CA SER A 237 7.97 -5.60 15.63
C SER A 237 6.67 -6.34 15.95
N ASN A 238 6.12 -7.10 15.02
CA ASN A 238 4.92 -7.92 15.21
C ASN A 238 5.19 -9.39 14.85
N LEU A 239 5.97 -10.05 15.71
CA LEU A 239 6.42 -11.44 15.55
C LEU A 239 5.24 -12.40 15.34
N ARG A 240 4.12 -12.19 16.04
CA ARG A 240 2.91 -13.04 15.92
C ARG A 240 2.40 -13.10 14.47
N TRP A 241 2.21 -11.94 13.82
CA TRP A 241 1.69 -11.92 12.45
C TRP A 241 2.69 -12.45 11.43
N TYR A 242 3.98 -12.23 11.68
CA TYR A 242 5.03 -12.81 10.87
C TYR A 242 5.01 -14.35 10.91
N GLU A 243 4.90 -14.94 12.09
CA GLU A 243 4.84 -16.40 12.28
C GLU A 243 3.57 -17.00 11.69
N CYS A 244 2.39 -16.46 12.03
CA CYS A 244 1.13 -16.92 11.46
C CYS A 244 1.13 -16.90 9.93
N HIS A 245 1.71 -15.84 9.34
CA HIS A 245 1.75 -15.71 7.89
C HIS A 245 2.73 -16.69 7.24
N ARG A 246 3.88 -16.95 7.88
CA ARG A 246 4.83 -17.97 7.44
C ARG A 246 4.19 -19.35 7.40
N GLU A 247 3.50 -19.75 8.47
CA GLU A 247 2.78 -21.02 8.54
C GLU A 247 1.70 -21.13 7.45
N TRP A 248 0.99 -20.04 7.19
CA TRP A 248 0.01 -19.99 6.12
C TRP A 248 0.65 -20.23 4.74
N ILE A 249 1.81 -19.59 4.46
CA ILE A 249 2.56 -19.82 3.21
C ILE A 249 2.96 -21.30 3.05
N GLU A 250 3.49 -21.89 4.11
CA GLU A 250 3.92 -23.30 4.12
C GLU A 250 2.74 -24.23 3.76
N ASN A 251 1.57 -23.98 4.37
CA ASN A 251 0.35 -24.73 4.11
C ASN A 251 -0.15 -24.59 2.67
N MET A 252 -0.16 -23.37 2.13
CA MET A 252 -0.58 -23.11 0.73
C MET A 252 0.36 -23.80 -0.27
N THR A 253 1.66 -23.70 -0.04
CA THR A 253 2.67 -24.31 -0.93
C THR A 253 2.56 -25.84 -0.94
N ASN A 254 2.30 -26.46 0.20
CA ASN A 254 2.13 -27.90 0.31
C ASN A 254 0.83 -28.37 -0.36
N SER A 255 -0.26 -27.62 -0.22
CA SER A 255 -1.54 -27.93 -0.86
C SER A 255 -1.42 -27.89 -2.39
N ASN A 256 -0.74 -26.90 -2.94
CA ASN A 256 -0.53 -26.77 -4.39
C ASN A 256 0.31 -27.92 -4.97
N LYS A 257 1.33 -28.40 -4.24
CA LYS A 257 2.13 -29.57 -4.67
C LYS A 257 1.33 -30.87 -4.73
N ASN A 258 0.34 -31.03 -3.85
CA ASN A 258 -0.52 -32.22 -3.82
C ASN A 258 -1.63 -32.20 -4.87
N SER A 259 -2.04 -31.02 -5.34
CA SER A 259 -3.05 -30.86 -6.39
C SER A 259 -2.48 -31.01 -7.80
N SER A 260 -1.14 -31.04 -7.95
CA SER A 260 -0.43 -31.19 -9.23
C SER A 260 0.04 -32.62 -9.49
N LYS A 261 -0.28 -33.56 -8.59
CA LYS A 261 -0.08 -35.00 -8.74
C LYS A 261 -1.40 -35.71 -9.03
#